data_f89b1cde3f30d4b3c6c64bdca5e3b792
#
_entry.id   f89b1cde3f30d4b3c6c64bdca5e3b792
#
_cell.length_a   1.000
_cell.length_b   1.000
_cell.length_c   1.000
_cell.angle_alpha   90.00
_cell.angle_beta   90.00
_cell.angle_gamma   90.00
#
_symmetry.space_group_name_H-M   'P 1'
#
loop_
_entity.id
_entity.type
_entity.pdbx_description
1 polymer ?
#
loop_
_entity_poly.entity_id
_entity_poly.type
_entity_poly.pdbx_seq_one_letter_code
_entity_poly.pdbx_strand_id
1 'polypeptide(L)'
;MCIFPKFYTYNTADPEYYAFEGNEKDGFDFTRFNPVFWENLERRIRQLDELGIEADVILLHPYDRWGFSKMDRDTDVFYLKYAVSRLCHFKNVWWALANEFDLLPWKSVEDWELYARVVMCRDPYGHLRSIHNCVELYDQTRPWITHVSIQRIDVYKTAEAVSEWRELYQKPIVVDECAYEGNINFGWGNITGEEMTRRFWEGCIRGGYLSHGEVYVQHEQIWWAHGGRLHGTCPDRIAFLKDIMADVPEGCAPLKLTPENHEANWDVPCLCKESDHSYYLYYFGFFRPAFRTYELPKGCAYEIELIDTWDMAIQKLPGIHSGNIKIGMPEKQYMAIRMKKI
;
A
#
# COMPACT_ATOMS: atom_id res chain seq x y z
N MET A 1 10.75 -1.19 -4.94
CA MET A 1 11.95 -1.71 -5.68
C MET A 1 13.19 -1.36 -4.90
N CYS A 2 13.94 -2.36 -4.36
CA CYS A 2 15.15 -2.11 -3.55
C CYS A 2 16.38 -1.90 -4.44
N ILE A 3 17.25 -0.94 -4.08
CA ILE A 3 18.54 -0.77 -4.75
C ILE A 3 19.53 -1.84 -4.29
N PHE A 4 19.65 -2.05 -2.98
CA PHE A 4 20.51 -3.11 -2.47
C PHE A 4 19.81 -4.47 -2.46
N PRO A 5 20.57 -5.58 -2.63
CA PRO A 5 20.01 -6.91 -2.55
C PRO A 5 19.55 -7.24 -1.13
N LYS A 6 18.43 -7.96 -1.00
CA LYS A 6 17.92 -8.47 0.28
C LYS A 6 18.45 -9.88 0.56
N PHE A 7 19.01 -10.08 1.76
CA PHE A 7 19.32 -11.40 2.32
C PHE A 7 18.31 -11.75 3.39
N TYR A 8 17.53 -12.78 3.16
CA TYR A 8 16.51 -13.24 4.10
C TYR A 8 16.27 -14.75 3.91
N THR A 9 15.54 -15.39 4.82
CA THR A 9 15.34 -16.84 4.92
C THR A 9 15.09 -17.56 3.59
N TYR A 10 14.35 -16.95 2.67
CA TYR A 10 14.02 -17.54 1.37
C TYR A 10 14.70 -16.84 0.20
N ASN A 11 15.58 -15.90 0.47
CA ASN A 11 16.35 -15.17 -0.55
C ASN A 11 17.81 -15.07 -0.09
N THR A 12 18.59 -16.10 -0.38
CA THR A 12 19.97 -16.23 0.08
C THR A 12 21.00 -16.18 -1.08
N ALA A 13 20.53 -16.11 -2.30
CA ALA A 13 21.40 -16.06 -3.48
C ALA A 13 22.04 -14.67 -3.65
N ASP A 14 23.24 -14.65 -4.22
CA ASP A 14 23.87 -13.42 -4.67
C ASP A 14 23.14 -12.84 -5.89
N PRO A 15 23.01 -11.51 -5.99
CA PRO A 15 22.54 -10.89 -7.21
C PRO A 15 23.61 -10.99 -8.32
N GLU A 16 23.19 -10.84 -9.58
CA GLU A 16 24.11 -10.80 -10.71
C GLU A 16 25.01 -9.56 -10.69
N TYR A 17 24.48 -8.44 -10.19
CA TYR A 17 25.20 -7.16 -10.10
C TYR A 17 24.96 -6.48 -8.76
N TYR A 18 25.96 -5.75 -8.28
CA TYR A 18 25.89 -4.91 -7.09
C TYR A 18 25.97 -3.43 -7.45
N ALA A 19 25.43 -2.55 -6.59
CA ALA A 19 25.42 -1.11 -6.82
C ALA A 19 26.83 -0.46 -6.79
N PHE A 20 27.75 -1.08 -6.08
CA PHE A 20 29.16 -0.69 -6.02
C PHE A 20 30.06 -1.72 -6.69
N GLU A 21 31.24 -1.30 -7.10
CA GLU A 21 32.29 -2.19 -7.62
C GLU A 21 32.75 -3.14 -6.51
N GLY A 22 33.06 -4.39 -6.91
CA GLY A 22 33.50 -5.42 -5.99
C GLY A 22 32.57 -6.62 -5.94
N ASN A 23 32.80 -7.48 -4.97
CA ASN A 23 32.03 -8.69 -4.72
C ASN A 23 32.15 -9.09 -3.26
N GLU A 24 31.35 -10.08 -2.81
CA GLU A 24 31.36 -10.53 -1.42
C GLU A 24 32.72 -11.08 -0.96
N LYS A 25 33.45 -11.76 -1.84
CA LYS A 25 34.72 -12.42 -1.50
C LYS A 25 35.86 -11.42 -1.27
N ASP A 26 35.97 -10.44 -2.16
CA ASP A 26 37.10 -9.50 -2.19
C ASP A 26 36.75 -8.15 -1.50
N GLY A 27 35.48 -7.96 -1.13
CA GLY A 27 34.92 -6.73 -0.58
C GLY A 27 34.39 -5.77 -1.67
N PHE A 28 33.78 -4.69 -1.21
CA PHE A 28 33.22 -3.65 -2.06
C PHE A 28 34.01 -2.35 -1.94
N ASP A 29 34.22 -1.67 -3.05
CA ASP A 29 34.75 -0.32 -3.09
C ASP A 29 33.60 0.70 -3.04
N PHE A 30 33.26 1.16 -1.85
CA PHE A 30 32.20 2.15 -1.60
C PHE A 30 32.47 3.53 -2.20
N THR A 31 33.62 3.74 -2.83
CA THR A 31 33.94 4.97 -3.56
C THR A 31 33.64 4.88 -5.05
N ARG A 32 33.28 3.69 -5.56
CA ARG A 32 33.08 3.41 -6.99
C ARG A 32 31.77 2.69 -7.25
N PHE A 33 30.89 3.32 -7.99
CA PHE A 33 29.62 2.73 -8.44
C PHE A 33 29.84 1.80 -9.64
N ASN A 34 29.06 0.70 -9.68
CA ASN A 34 29.08 -0.24 -10.80
C ASN A 34 28.12 0.20 -11.92
N PRO A 35 28.58 0.71 -13.06
CA PRO A 35 27.72 1.22 -14.12
C PRO A 35 26.71 0.18 -14.64
N VAL A 36 27.11 -1.10 -14.71
CA VAL A 36 26.24 -2.17 -15.23
C VAL A 36 24.99 -2.35 -14.36
N PHE A 37 25.14 -2.31 -13.03
CA PHE A 37 24.01 -2.35 -12.12
C PHE A 37 23.04 -1.19 -12.36
N TRP A 38 23.58 0.04 -12.42
CA TRP A 38 22.76 1.24 -12.54
C TRP A 38 22.05 1.33 -13.89
N GLU A 39 22.70 0.94 -14.99
CA GLU A 39 22.07 0.84 -16.30
C GLU A 39 20.95 -0.21 -16.32
N ASN A 40 21.14 -1.34 -15.64
CA ASN A 40 20.08 -2.34 -15.48
C ASN A 40 18.90 -1.79 -14.68
N LEU A 41 19.14 -1.10 -13.56
CA LEU A 41 18.10 -0.49 -12.74
C LEU A 41 17.29 0.55 -13.54
N GLU A 42 17.95 1.45 -14.27
CA GLU A 42 17.29 2.43 -15.14
C GLU A 42 16.42 1.75 -16.21
N ARG A 43 16.92 0.68 -16.80
CA ARG A 43 16.13 -0.09 -17.77
C ARG A 43 14.87 -0.67 -17.14
N ARG A 44 14.92 -1.15 -15.88
CA ARG A 44 13.75 -1.67 -15.18
C ARG A 44 12.75 -0.55 -14.84
N ILE A 45 13.22 0.62 -14.45
CA ILE A 45 12.36 1.78 -14.21
C ILE A 45 11.63 2.20 -15.49
N ARG A 46 12.33 2.24 -16.64
CA ARG A 46 11.68 2.52 -17.95
C ARG A 46 10.62 1.47 -18.31
N GLN A 47 10.90 0.19 -18.09
CA GLN A 47 9.93 -0.88 -18.34
C GLN A 47 8.67 -0.73 -17.46
N LEU A 48 8.80 -0.28 -16.22
CA LEU A 48 7.66 0.04 -15.36
C LEU A 48 6.88 1.24 -15.93
N ASP A 49 7.55 2.32 -16.36
CA ASP A 49 6.92 3.47 -16.98
C ASP A 49 6.13 3.10 -18.26
N GLU A 50 6.69 2.25 -19.11
CA GLU A 50 6.01 1.73 -20.30
C GLU A 50 4.72 0.96 -19.97
N LEU A 51 4.67 0.34 -18.79
CA LEU A 51 3.49 -0.36 -18.26
C LEU A 51 2.55 0.57 -17.48
N GLY A 52 2.88 1.86 -17.32
CA GLY A 52 2.13 2.81 -16.50
C GLY A 52 2.25 2.54 -15.00
N ILE A 53 3.37 1.99 -14.55
CA ILE A 53 3.64 1.62 -13.16
C ILE A 53 4.67 2.57 -12.55
N GLU A 54 4.35 3.10 -11.38
CA GLU A 54 5.27 3.88 -10.57
C GLU A 54 6.32 2.98 -9.90
N ALA A 55 7.55 3.47 -9.80
CA ALA A 55 8.66 2.79 -9.16
C ALA A 55 8.94 3.43 -7.79
N ASP A 56 8.42 2.84 -6.73
CA ASP A 56 8.83 3.20 -5.37
C ASP A 56 10.23 2.64 -5.10
N VAL A 57 11.24 3.50 -5.14
CA VAL A 57 12.66 3.15 -5.03
C VAL A 57 13.07 3.20 -3.57
N ILE A 58 13.29 2.01 -3.00
CA ILE A 58 13.75 1.83 -1.62
C ILE A 58 15.26 2.00 -1.59
N LEU A 59 15.71 3.06 -0.91
CA LEU A 59 17.11 3.48 -0.88
C LEU A 59 17.95 2.65 0.11
N LEU A 60 17.41 2.33 1.29
CA LEU A 60 18.07 1.56 2.34
C LEU A 60 17.14 0.49 2.92
N HIS A 61 17.70 -0.59 3.48
CA HIS A 61 16.95 -1.62 4.21
C HIS A 61 17.90 -2.43 5.13
N PRO A 62 17.36 -3.16 6.15
CA PRO A 62 18.18 -3.91 7.12
C PRO A 62 18.67 -5.28 6.61
N TYR A 63 18.04 -5.85 5.59
CA TYR A 63 18.24 -7.23 5.13
C TYR A 63 19.49 -7.37 4.29
N ASP A 64 20.64 -7.36 4.94
CA ASP A 64 21.94 -7.22 4.30
C ASP A 64 23.01 -8.11 4.95
N ARG A 65 23.80 -8.78 4.12
CA ARG A 65 25.00 -9.51 4.53
C ARG A 65 26.30 -8.98 3.89
N TRP A 66 26.16 -8.05 2.97
CA TRP A 66 27.25 -7.51 2.17
C TRP A 66 27.86 -6.21 2.73
N GLY A 67 27.24 -5.62 3.75
CA GLY A 67 27.72 -4.41 4.43
C GLY A 67 27.06 -3.10 4.00
N PHE A 68 26.13 -3.12 3.01
CA PHE A 68 25.46 -1.91 2.51
C PHE A 68 24.60 -1.22 3.58
N SER A 69 23.94 -1.99 4.44
CA SER A 69 23.15 -1.43 5.53
C SER A 69 23.99 -0.75 6.61
N LYS A 70 25.29 -1.08 6.69
CA LYS A 70 26.23 -0.62 7.70
C LYS A 70 27.22 0.42 7.19
N MET A 71 27.01 0.96 6.00
CA MET A 71 27.79 2.08 5.50
C MET A 71 27.75 3.24 6.51
N ASP A 72 28.85 3.95 6.65
CA ASP A 72 28.91 5.13 7.50
C ASP A 72 28.12 6.31 6.87
N ARG A 73 27.90 7.34 7.67
CA ARG A 73 27.10 8.52 7.26
C ARG A 73 27.61 9.19 5.97
N ASP A 74 28.91 9.31 5.81
CA ASP A 74 29.50 9.99 4.66
C ASP A 74 29.34 9.14 3.39
N THR A 75 29.51 7.85 3.52
CA THR A 75 29.27 6.87 2.44
C THR A 75 27.78 6.83 2.05
N ASP A 76 26.86 6.82 3.03
CA ASP A 76 25.42 6.91 2.75
C ASP A 76 25.08 8.20 1.98
N VAL A 77 25.61 9.33 2.43
CA VAL A 77 25.38 10.64 1.75
C VAL A 77 25.98 10.64 0.34
N PHE A 78 27.14 10.06 0.14
CA PHE A 78 27.76 9.92 -1.18
C PHE A 78 26.89 9.05 -2.09
N TYR A 79 26.44 7.92 -1.62
CA TYR A 79 25.55 7.01 -2.31
C TYR A 79 24.22 7.67 -2.67
N LEU A 80 23.54 8.31 -1.71
CA LEU A 80 22.25 8.97 -1.93
C LEU A 80 22.35 10.09 -2.96
N LYS A 81 23.43 10.90 -2.91
CA LYS A 81 23.68 11.92 -3.92
C LYS A 81 23.76 11.34 -5.33
N TYR A 82 24.45 10.23 -5.48
CA TYR A 82 24.57 9.58 -6.79
C TYR A 82 23.25 8.95 -7.24
N ALA A 83 22.63 8.12 -6.40
CA ALA A 83 21.40 7.42 -6.73
C ALA A 83 20.29 8.38 -7.14
N VAL A 84 20.03 9.41 -6.32
CA VAL A 84 18.97 10.38 -6.59
C VAL A 84 19.28 11.22 -7.82
N SER A 85 20.50 11.76 -7.96
CA SER A 85 20.87 12.56 -9.15
C SER A 85 20.80 11.75 -10.44
N ARG A 86 21.02 10.43 -10.36
CA ARG A 86 20.97 9.56 -11.52
C ARG A 86 19.54 9.19 -11.91
N LEU A 87 18.66 8.95 -10.93
CA LEU A 87 17.32 8.41 -11.17
C LEU A 87 16.20 9.45 -11.16
N CYS A 88 16.43 10.67 -10.67
CA CYS A 88 15.37 11.68 -10.55
C CYS A 88 14.78 12.17 -11.88
N HIS A 89 15.41 11.89 -13.01
CA HIS A 89 14.86 12.27 -14.33
C HIS A 89 13.72 11.35 -14.80
N PHE A 90 13.50 10.22 -14.15
CA PHE A 90 12.36 9.35 -14.42
C PHE A 90 11.11 9.87 -13.71
N LYS A 91 10.08 10.20 -14.47
CA LYS A 91 8.81 10.76 -13.94
C LYS A 91 8.04 9.81 -13.02
N ASN A 92 8.26 8.49 -13.17
CA ASN A 92 7.57 7.43 -12.44
C ASN A 92 8.35 6.92 -11.21
N VAL A 93 9.26 7.71 -10.66
CA VAL A 93 10.03 7.35 -9.47
C VAL A 93 9.40 7.97 -8.22
N TRP A 94 9.34 7.21 -7.14
CA TRP A 94 9.11 7.65 -5.77
C TRP A 94 10.31 7.29 -4.92
N TRP A 95 10.51 7.96 -3.79
CA TRP A 95 11.62 7.70 -2.89
C TRP A 95 11.15 7.17 -1.55
N ALA A 96 11.43 5.89 -1.24
CA ALA A 96 11.36 5.38 0.11
C ALA A 96 12.77 5.44 0.73
N LEU A 97 12.98 6.25 1.78
CA LEU A 97 14.28 6.36 2.43
C LEU A 97 14.77 5.03 2.97
N ALA A 98 13.85 4.28 3.56
CA ALA A 98 14.11 2.92 4.02
C ALA A 98 12.86 2.06 3.96
N ASN A 99 13.07 0.75 3.74
CA ASN A 99 12.18 -0.29 4.19
C ASN A 99 12.58 -0.63 5.63
N GLU A 100 11.60 -0.61 6.56
CA GLU A 100 11.79 -0.99 7.96
C GLU A 100 12.97 -0.26 8.64
N PHE A 101 12.90 1.07 8.64
CA PHE A 101 13.96 1.94 9.17
C PHE A 101 14.34 1.61 10.63
N ASP A 102 13.36 1.18 11.42
CA ASP A 102 13.51 0.85 12.84
C ASP A 102 14.31 -0.45 13.09
N LEU A 103 14.54 -1.25 12.05
CA LEU A 103 15.49 -2.37 12.08
C LEU A 103 16.93 -1.97 11.72
N LEU A 104 17.20 -0.67 11.56
CA LEU A 104 18.54 -0.09 11.35
C LEU A 104 18.99 0.74 12.57
N PRO A 105 19.15 0.14 13.77
CA PRO A 105 19.37 0.88 15.01
C PRO A 105 20.69 1.66 15.08
N TRP A 106 21.60 1.42 14.15
CA TRP A 106 22.85 2.16 13.99
C TRP A 106 22.73 3.45 13.17
N LYS A 107 21.53 3.72 12.59
CA LYS A 107 21.20 4.99 11.94
C LYS A 107 20.23 5.77 12.83
N SER A 108 20.66 6.95 13.26
CA SER A 108 19.85 7.79 14.15
C SER A 108 18.75 8.56 13.41
N VAL A 109 17.84 9.19 14.16
CA VAL A 109 16.83 10.09 13.57
C VAL A 109 17.50 11.25 12.82
N GLU A 110 18.63 11.77 13.32
CA GLU A 110 19.40 12.82 12.67
C GLU A 110 19.99 12.36 11.34
N ASP A 111 20.34 11.07 11.20
CA ASP A 111 20.78 10.49 9.93
C ASP A 111 19.62 10.46 8.93
N TRP A 112 18.44 10.00 9.32
CA TRP A 112 17.26 10.00 8.46
C TRP A 112 16.86 11.40 8.01
N GLU A 113 16.90 12.38 8.90
CA GLU A 113 16.66 13.79 8.55
C GLU A 113 17.73 14.36 7.59
N LEU A 114 18.99 13.94 7.74
CA LEU A 114 20.05 14.29 6.80
C LEU A 114 19.82 13.67 5.44
N TYR A 115 19.48 12.37 5.40
CA TYR A 115 19.22 11.65 4.15
C TYR A 115 18.02 12.24 3.40
N ALA A 116 16.95 12.57 4.10
CA ALA A 116 15.81 13.26 3.51
C ALA A 116 16.22 14.61 2.87
N ARG A 117 17.04 15.42 3.55
CA ARG A 117 17.58 16.66 2.98
C ARG A 117 18.42 16.41 1.74
N VAL A 118 19.25 15.37 1.74
CA VAL A 118 20.05 15.00 0.56
C VAL A 118 19.16 14.64 -0.62
N VAL A 119 18.13 13.82 -0.40
CA VAL A 119 17.16 13.46 -1.43
C VAL A 119 16.48 14.71 -1.99
N MET A 120 15.91 15.57 -1.13
CA MET A 120 15.25 16.79 -1.56
C MET A 120 16.18 17.75 -2.35
N CYS A 121 17.45 17.85 -1.94
CA CYS A 121 18.41 18.72 -2.63
C CYS A 121 18.87 18.17 -3.98
N ARG A 122 18.77 16.87 -4.19
CA ARG A 122 19.22 16.20 -5.43
C ARG A 122 18.08 15.89 -6.40
N ASP A 123 16.85 15.98 -5.94
CA ASP A 123 15.65 15.78 -6.73
C ASP A 123 14.96 17.11 -7.04
N PRO A 124 15.27 17.74 -8.20
CA PRO A 124 14.68 19.03 -8.58
C PRO A 124 13.22 18.92 -9.02
N TYR A 125 12.71 17.70 -9.24
CA TYR A 125 11.34 17.46 -9.71
C TYR A 125 10.35 17.28 -8.57
N GLY A 126 10.84 17.04 -7.35
CA GLY A 126 9.99 16.94 -6.15
C GLY A 126 9.14 15.68 -6.10
N HIS A 127 9.70 14.53 -6.50
CA HIS A 127 9.01 13.23 -6.42
C HIS A 127 8.52 12.92 -5.01
N LEU A 128 7.56 12.01 -4.90
CA LEU A 128 6.99 11.56 -3.63
C LEU A 128 8.06 10.91 -2.73
N ARG A 129 7.92 11.11 -1.42
CA ARG A 129 8.91 10.65 -0.42
C ARG A 129 8.22 10.04 0.78
N SER A 130 8.79 8.92 1.24
CA SER A 130 8.32 8.21 2.41
C SER A 130 9.45 7.60 3.21
N ILE A 131 9.12 7.02 4.35
CA ILE A 131 9.96 6.13 5.14
C ILE A 131 9.06 5.07 5.79
N HIS A 132 9.44 3.81 5.67
CA HIS A 132 8.62 2.66 6.03
C HIS A 132 9.13 2.00 7.32
N ASN A 133 8.22 1.61 8.22
CA ASN A 133 8.48 0.96 9.50
C ASN A 133 8.35 -0.56 9.44
N CYS A 134 8.96 -1.26 10.41
CA CYS A 134 8.58 -2.62 10.79
C CYS A 134 7.53 -2.60 11.92
N VAL A 135 7.90 -2.02 13.05
CA VAL A 135 7.08 -1.96 14.27
C VAL A 135 6.84 -0.51 14.69
N GLU A 136 7.92 0.27 14.77
CA GLU A 136 7.92 1.63 15.29
C GLU A 136 7.71 2.66 14.19
N LEU A 137 6.60 3.40 14.26
CA LEU A 137 6.32 4.45 13.26
C LEU A 137 7.31 5.61 13.40
N TYR A 138 7.88 6.03 12.27
CA TYR A 138 8.58 7.30 12.18
C TYR A 138 7.62 8.47 12.40
N ASP A 139 8.13 9.64 12.76
CA ASP A 139 7.31 10.86 12.84
C ASP A 139 6.83 11.26 11.44
N GLN A 140 5.67 10.74 11.05
CA GLN A 140 5.07 10.97 9.75
C GLN A 140 4.56 12.41 9.54
N THR A 141 4.63 13.26 10.58
CA THR A 141 4.28 14.69 10.46
C THR A 141 5.38 15.50 9.76
N ARG A 142 6.58 14.95 9.60
CA ARG A 142 7.71 15.63 8.98
C ARG A 142 7.35 16.22 7.61
N PRO A 143 7.72 17.50 7.33
CA PRO A 143 7.35 18.17 6.08
C PRO A 143 7.90 17.49 4.81
N TRP A 144 9.01 16.79 4.91
CA TRP A 144 9.60 16.10 3.77
C TRP A 144 8.84 14.81 3.36
N ILE A 145 8.04 14.23 4.25
CA ILE A 145 7.21 13.08 3.98
C ILE A 145 5.96 13.54 3.23
N THR A 146 5.78 13.06 2.02
CA THR A 146 4.66 13.42 1.14
C THR A 146 3.45 12.53 1.32
N HIS A 147 3.68 11.26 1.65
CA HIS A 147 2.68 10.25 1.98
C HIS A 147 3.19 9.36 3.12
N VAL A 148 2.27 8.86 3.90
CA VAL A 148 2.56 7.96 5.01
C VAL A 148 2.70 6.55 4.48
N SER A 149 3.85 5.93 4.69
CA SER A 149 4.13 4.53 4.35
C SER A 149 4.13 3.70 5.63
N ILE A 150 3.29 2.69 5.72
CA ILE A 150 3.05 1.92 6.95
C ILE A 150 3.10 0.42 6.68
N GLN A 151 3.84 -0.29 7.52
CA GLN A 151 3.66 -1.72 7.74
C GLN A 151 2.75 -1.94 8.94
N ARG A 152 1.70 -2.72 8.75
CA ARG A 152 0.89 -3.26 9.83
C ARG A 152 0.27 -4.58 9.41
N ILE A 153 0.59 -5.63 10.11
CA ILE A 153 0.24 -7.01 9.76
C ILE A 153 -0.77 -7.65 10.73
N ASP A 154 -1.24 -6.91 11.73
CA ASP A 154 -2.20 -7.42 12.72
C ASP A 154 -3.42 -8.08 12.06
N VAL A 155 -3.95 -9.10 12.70
CA VAL A 155 -5.24 -9.69 12.29
C VAL A 155 -6.40 -8.72 12.53
N TYR A 156 -6.27 -7.88 13.56
CA TYR A 156 -7.27 -6.90 13.97
C TYR A 156 -6.77 -5.46 13.70
N LYS A 157 -7.61 -4.61 13.13
CA LYS A 157 -7.33 -3.19 12.83
C LYS A 157 -6.09 -2.93 11.94
N THR A 158 -5.84 -3.75 10.94
CA THR A 158 -4.79 -3.43 9.96
C THR A 158 -5.25 -2.31 9.02
N ALA A 159 -6.18 -2.58 8.15
CA ALA A 159 -6.70 -1.62 7.17
C ALA A 159 -7.73 -0.67 7.80
N GLU A 160 -8.41 -1.09 8.85
CA GLU A 160 -9.35 -0.27 9.61
C GLU A 160 -8.69 0.97 10.25
N ALA A 161 -7.40 0.89 10.58
CA ALA A 161 -6.64 2.00 11.13
C ALA A 161 -6.38 3.14 10.12
N VAL A 162 -6.64 2.94 8.84
CA VAL A 162 -6.47 3.98 7.81
C VAL A 162 -7.24 5.26 8.15
N SER A 163 -8.45 5.16 8.68
CA SER A 163 -9.23 6.33 9.08
C SER A 163 -8.53 7.16 10.16
N GLU A 164 -7.96 6.48 11.17
CA GLU A 164 -7.22 7.11 12.27
C GLU A 164 -5.95 7.79 11.77
N TRP A 165 -5.18 7.12 10.90
CA TRP A 165 -3.96 7.67 10.33
C TRP A 165 -4.22 8.85 9.40
N ARG A 166 -5.29 8.80 8.60
CA ARG A 166 -5.70 9.94 7.77
C ARG A 166 -6.05 11.17 8.62
N GLU A 167 -6.77 10.98 9.72
CA GLU A 167 -7.11 12.06 10.63
C GLU A 167 -5.87 12.60 11.35
N LEU A 168 -4.95 11.74 11.76
CA LEU A 168 -3.73 12.11 12.48
C LEU A 168 -2.74 12.87 11.60
N TYR A 169 -2.46 12.36 10.43
CA TYR A 169 -1.35 12.86 9.60
C TYR A 169 -1.77 13.83 8.50
N GLN A 170 -3.04 13.85 8.11
CA GLN A 170 -3.57 14.70 7.03
C GLN A 170 -2.79 14.54 5.71
N LYS A 171 -2.32 13.34 5.41
CA LYS A 171 -1.56 12.94 4.23
C LYS A 171 -2.18 11.69 3.60
N PRO A 172 -1.89 11.39 2.32
CA PRO A 172 -2.22 10.09 1.75
C PRO A 172 -1.61 8.97 2.59
N ILE A 173 -2.40 7.92 2.85
CA ILE A 173 -1.96 6.74 3.61
C ILE A 173 -1.75 5.59 2.64
N VAL A 174 -0.57 5.01 2.65
CA VAL A 174 -0.21 3.80 1.92
C VAL A 174 0.18 2.73 2.94
N VAL A 175 -0.61 1.67 3.03
CA VAL A 175 -0.27 0.50 3.84
C VAL A 175 0.54 -0.42 2.94
N ASP A 176 1.86 -0.20 2.92
CA ASP A 176 2.78 -0.87 2.02
C ASP A 176 2.95 -2.35 2.33
N GLU A 177 2.78 -2.72 3.58
CA GLU A 177 2.79 -4.12 4.00
C GLU A 177 1.62 -4.38 4.95
N CYS A 178 0.56 -5.00 4.42
CA CYS A 178 -0.63 -5.39 5.18
C CYS A 178 -0.72 -6.90 5.39
N ALA A 179 0.41 -7.59 5.59
CA ALA A 179 0.62 -9.03 5.46
C ALA A 179 0.47 -9.51 4.01
N TYR A 180 0.77 -10.78 3.76
CA TYR A 180 0.84 -11.35 2.43
C TYR A 180 -0.05 -12.60 2.32
N GLU A 181 -0.79 -12.73 1.21
CA GLU A 181 -1.47 -13.97 0.88
C GLU A 181 -0.43 -15.07 0.68
N GLY A 182 -0.61 -16.23 1.35
CA GLY A 182 0.39 -17.26 1.21
C GLY A 182 0.24 -18.44 2.16
N ASN A 183 1.32 -19.21 2.28
CA ASN A 183 1.35 -20.41 3.08
C ASN A 183 2.69 -20.69 3.78
N ILE A 184 3.54 -19.66 3.94
CA ILE A 184 4.80 -19.80 4.68
C ILE A 184 4.54 -19.93 6.18
N ASN A 185 5.55 -20.35 6.92
CA ASN A 185 5.46 -20.58 8.37
C ASN A 185 5.45 -19.29 9.22
N PHE A 186 5.62 -18.13 8.62
CA PHE A 186 5.58 -16.84 9.32
C PHE A 186 4.20 -16.19 9.19
N GLY A 187 3.65 -15.65 10.31
CA GLY A 187 2.32 -15.07 10.37
C GLY A 187 2.09 -13.87 9.44
N TRP A 188 3.14 -13.20 9.03
CA TRP A 188 3.05 -12.10 8.06
C TRP A 188 2.79 -12.57 6.62
N GLY A 189 3.03 -13.84 6.30
CA GLY A 189 2.98 -14.39 4.94
C GLY A 189 2.10 -15.63 4.78
N ASN A 190 1.00 -15.72 5.53
CA ASN A 190 0.09 -16.87 5.45
C ASN A 190 -1.38 -16.48 5.72
N ILE A 191 -1.77 -15.28 5.34
CA ILE A 191 -3.19 -14.92 5.32
C ILE A 191 -3.88 -15.49 4.08
N THR A 192 -5.20 -15.65 4.15
CA THR A 192 -6.00 -16.13 3.02
C THR A 192 -6.26 -15.03 2.01
N GLY A 193 -6.66 -15.42 0.78
CA GLY A 193 -7.06 -14.46 -0.25
C GLY A 193 -8.29 -13.65 0.14
N GLU A 194 -9.23 -14.25 0.90
CA GLU A 194 -10.38 -13.55 1.45
C GLU A 194 -9.96 -12.42 2.39
N GLU A 195 -9.01 -12.71 3.30
CA GLU A 195 -8.52 -11.72 4.24
C GLU A 195 -7.74 -10.61 3.52
N MET A 196 -6.90 -10.94 2.53
CA MET A 196 -6.22 -9.96 1.72
C MET A 196 -7.22 -9.06 0.97
N THR A 197 -8.22 -9.66 0.32
CA THR A 197 -9.30 -8.92 -0.37
C THR A 197 -10.05 -8.00 0.61
N ARG A 198 -10.38 -8.50 1.81
CA ARG A 198 -11.03 -7.70 2.85
C ARG A 198 -10.20 -6.48 3.24
N ARG A 199 -8.89 -6.66 3.46
CA ARG A 199 -8.00 -5.55 3.82
C ARG A 199 -8.00 -4.47 2.74
N PHE A 200 -7.95 -4.85 1.47
CA PHE A 200 -8.03 -3.91 0.36
C PHE A 200 -9.35 -3.12 0.36
N TRP A 201 -10.49 -3.78 0.51
CA TRP A 201 -11.79 -3.11 0.58
C TRP A 201 -11.88 -2.16 1.78
N GLU A 202 -11.53 -2.63 2.98
CA GLU A 202 -11.53 -1.81 4.20
C GLU A 202 -10.67 -0.56 4.04
N GLY A 203 -9.43 -0.72 3.59
CA GLY A 203 -8.50 0.39 3.47
C GLY A 203 -8.89 1.38 2.37
N CYS A 204 -9.33 0.90 1.21
CA CYS A 204 -9.74 1.76 0.09
C CYS A 204 -11.01 2.55 0.41
N ILE A 205 -12.03 1.93 1.03
CA ILE A 205 -13.26 2.64 1.43
C ILE A 205 -12.97 3.68 2.51
N ARG A 206 -11.98 3.47 3.35
CA ARG A 206 -11.49 4.44 4.34
C ARG A 206 -10.53 5.49 3.75
N GLY A 207 -10.30 5.44 2.43
CA GLY A 207 -9.52 6.43 1.68
C GLY A 207 -8.01 6.27 1.80
N GLY A 208 -7.52 5.05 2.01
CA GLY A 208 -6.11 4.68 1.91
C GLY A 208 -5.80 3.87 0.65
N TYR A 209 -4.54 3.54 0.52
CA TYR A 209 -4.01 2.65 -0.51
C TYR A 209 -3.36 1.46 0.17
N LEU A 210 -3.45 0.28 -0.43
CA LEU A 210 -2.83 -0.93 0.10
C LEU A 210 -1.97 -1.57 -0.97
N SER A 211 -0.90 -2.23 -0.56
CA SER A 211 -0.09 -3.01 -1.48
C SER A 211 -0.36 -4.50 -1.35
N HIS A 212 -0.27 -5.18 -2.48
CA HIS A 212 -0.44 -6.61 -2.60
C HIS A 212 0.92 -7.32 -2.60
N GLY A 213 1.00 -8.44 -1.89
CA GLY A 213 2.12 -9.37 -1.97
C GLY A 213 1.67 -10.81 -1.73
N GLU A 214 2.40 -11.74 -2.31
CA GLU A 214 2.20 -13.18 -2.14
C GLU A 214 3.48 -13.87 -1.71
N VAL A 215 3.33 -14.88 -0.87
CA VAL A 215 4.44 -15.70 -0.39
C VAL A 215 4.01 -17.18 -0.30
N TYR A 216 4.04 -17.84 -1.44
CA TYR A 216 3.71 -19.27 -1.55
C TYR A 216 4.95 -20.13 -1.69
N VAL A 217 5.08 -21.15 -0.85
CA VAL A 217 6.11 -22.18 -0.99
C VAL A 217 5.66 -23.17 -2.06
N GLN A 218 6.16 -23.00 -3.28
CA GLN A 218 5.98 -23.96 -4.37
C GLN A 218 7.34 -24.29 -4.97
N HIS A 219 7.70 -25.58 -5.00
CA HIS A 219 8.97 -26.05 -5.55
C HIS A 219 10.18 -25.29 -5.01
N GLU A 220 10.18 -24.97 -3.70
CA GLU A 220 11.24 -24.20 -3.02
C GLU A 220 11.36 -22.73 -3.45
N GLN A 221 10.39 -22.20 -4.18
CA GLN A 221 10.38 -20.79 -4.62
C GLN A 221 9.34 -19.99 -3.85
N ILE A 222 9.73 -18.80 -3.43
CA ILE A 222 8.85 -17.80 -2.85
C ILE A 222 8.81 -16.61 -3.79
N TRP A 223 7.63 -16.29 -4.29
CA TRP A 223 7.42 -15.31 -5.33
C TRP A 223 7.96 -13.91 -5.00
N TRP A 224 7.68 -13.38 -3.80
CA TRP A 224 8.13 -12.03 -3.42
C TRP A 224 9.66 -11.86 -3.50
N ALA A 225 10.44 -12.91 -3.32
CA ALA A 225 11.90 -12.88 -3.37
C ALA A 225 12.46 -13.02 -4.80
N HIS A 226 11.74 -13.71 -5.68
CA HIS A 226 12.25 -14.12 -6.99
C HIS A 226 11.40 -13.65 -8.16
N GLY A 227 10.20 -13.12 -7.91
CA GLY A 227 9.20 -12.89 -8.94
C GLY A 227 8.61 -14.22 -9.43
N GLY A 228 7.73 -14.15 -10.42
CA GLY A 228 7.11 -15.34 -10.98
C GLY A 228 5.63 -15.14 -11.30
N ARG A 229 4.85 -16.20 -11.17
CA ARG A 229 3.41 -16.18 -11.38
C ARG A 229 2.69 -16.01 -10.06
N LEU A 230 1.60 -15.25 -10.06
CA LEU A 230 0.69 -15.17 -8.94
C LEU A 230 0.00 -16.52 -8.71
N HIS A 231 -0.06 -16.96 -7.48
CA HIS A 231 -0.70 -18.21 -7.05
C HIS A 231 -1.92 -17.97 -6.18
N GLY A 232 -2.03 -16.76 -5.63
CA GLY A 232 -3.11 -16.35 -4.77
C GLY A 232 -4.44 -16.19 -5.48
N THR A 233 -5.47 -16.06 -4.68
CA THR A 233 -6.85 -15.90 -5.15
C THR A 233 -7.34 -14.46 -5.08
N CYS A 234 -6.64 -13.57 -4.38
CA CYS A 234 -7.03 -12.18 -4.24
C CYS A 234 -6.76 -11.29 -5.46
N PRO A 235 -5.81 -11.55 -6.39
CA PRO A 235 -5.50 -10.59 -7.46
C PRO A 235 -6.69 -10.20 -8.33
N ASP A 236 -7.53 -11.16 -8.73
CA ASP A 236 -8.75 -10.87 -9.52
C ASP A 236 -9.75 -10.02 -8.72
N ARG A 237 -9.85 -10.25 -7.40
CA ARG A 237 -10.73 -9.49 -6.48
C ARG A 237 -10.23 -8.07 -6.27
N ILE A 238 -8.91 -7.88 -6.25
CA ILE A 238 -8.29 -6.55 -6.21
C ILE A 238 -8.54 -5.82 -7.53
N ALA A 239 -8.43 -6.50 -8.67
CA ALA A 239 -8.79 -5.93 -9.97
C ALA A 239 -10.27 -5.52 -10.01
N PHE A 240 -11.18 -6.35 -9.49
CA PHE A 240 -12.60 -6.02 -9.37
C PHE A 240 -12.83 -4.79 -8.47
N LEU A 241 -12.14 -4.70 -7.32
CA LEU A 241 -12.18 -3.48 -6.49
C LEU A 241 -11.70 -2.26 -7.25
N LYS A 242 -10.61 -2.36 -8.02
CA LYS A 242 -10.10 -1.26 -8.86
C LYS A 242 -11.18 -0.76 -9.82
N ASP A 243 -11.92 -1.65 -10.46
CA ASP A 243 -13.02 -1.28 -11.37
C ASP A 243 -14.17 -0.59 -10.60
N ILE A 244 -14.54 -1.10 -9.42
CA ILE A 244 -15.52 -0.44 -8.54
C ILE A 244 -15.06 0.96 -8.14
N MET A 245 -13.78 1.13 -7.77
CA MET A 245 -13.23 2.42 -7.37
C MET A 245 -13.10 3.41 -8.54
N ALA A 246 -12.89 2.93 -9.76
CA ALA A 246 -12.89 3.77 -10.97
C ALA A 246 -14.26 4.39 -11.27
N ASP A 247 -15.35 3.75 -10.83
CA ASP A 247 -16.72 4.25 -10.92
C ASP A 247 -17.11 5.25 -9.83
N VAL A 248 -16.23 5.46 -8.83
CA VAL A 248 -16.51 6.40 -7.72
C VAL A 248 -16.42 7.84 -8.22
N PRO A 249 -17.47 8.66 -8.06
CA PRO A 249 -17.44 10.04 -8.50
C PRO A 249 -16.36 10.88 -7.80
N GLU A 250 -15.81 11.83 -8.53
CA GLU A 250 -14.89 12.81 -7.95
C GLU A 250 -15.55 13.56 -6.79
N GLY A 251 -14.76 13.82 -5.73
CA GLY A 251 -15.22 14.50 -4.52
C GLY A 251 -15.88 13.58 -3.49
N CYS A 252 -15.89 12.26 -3.71
CA CYS A 252 -16.22 11.30 -2.66
C CYS A 252 -15.11 11.26 -1.59
N ALA A 253 -15.51 11.10 -0.34
CA ALA A 253 -14.63 10.95 0.81
C ALA A 253 -15.20 9.92 1.79
N PRO A 254 -14.37 9.32 2.67
CA PRO A 254 -14.87 8.48 3.74
C PRO A 254 -15.81 9.26 4.67
N LEU A 255 -16.97 8.68 4.93
CA LEU A 255 -17.97 9.26 5.85
C LEU A 255 -17.38 9.35 7.25
N LYS A 256 -17.43 10.55 7.83
CA LYS A 256 -17.01 10.76 9.21
C LYS A 256 -18.10 10.28 10.15
N LEU A 257 -17.75 9.44 11.13
CA LEU A 257 -18.70 9.07 12.18
C LEU A 257 -18.90 10.26 13.11
N THR A 258 -20.15 10.62 13.31
CA THR A 258 -20.61 11.63 14.27
C THR A 258 -21.59 10.99 15.25
N PRO A 259 -21.90 11.61 16.41
CA PRO A 259 -22.91 11.07 17.30
C PRO A 259 -24.27 10.81 16.62
N GLU A 260 -24.63 11.64 15.64
CA GLU A 260 -25.90 11.57 14.92
C GLU A 260 -25.99 10.40 13.95
N ASN A 261 -24.83 9.99 13.33
CA ASN A 261 -24.81 8.90 12.35
C ASN A 261 -24.14 7.61 12.85
N HIS A 262 -23.59 7.63 14.08
CA HIS A 262 -22.81 6.54 14.64
C HIS A 262 -23.61 5.22 14.70
N GLU A 263 -24.84 5.25 15.20
CA GLU A 263 -25.67 4.06 15.38
C GLU A 263 -25.94 3.33 14.05
N ALA A 264 -26.16 4.10 12.98
CA ALA A 264 -26.44 3.55 11.65
C ALA A 264 -25.17 3.03 10.92
N ASN A 265 -24.00 3.60 11.26
CA ASN A 265 -22.75 3.37 10.50
C ASN A 265 -21.64 2.76 11.35
N TRP A 266 -21.93 2.35 12.58
CA TRP A 266 -20.93 1.78 13.47
C TRP A 266 -20.20 0.61 12.82
N ASP A 267 -18.85 0.67 12.84
CA ASP A 267 -17.92 -0.31 12.25
C ASP A 267 -18.14 -0.66 10.75
N VAL A 268 -18.98 0.09 10.05
CA VAL A 268 -19.22 -0.09 8.63
C VAL A 268 -18.67 1.13 7.88
N PRO A 269 -17.50 1.03 7.22
CA PRO A 269 -16.96 2.15 6.47
C PRO A 269 -17.85 2.47 5.28
N CYS A 270 -17.94 3.76 4.98
CA CYS A 270 -18.67 4.28 3.84
C CYS A 270 -17.83 5.31 3.09
N LEU A 271 -17.72 5.16 1.79
CA LEU A 271 -17.22 6.19 0.90
C LEU A 271 -18.43 6.91 0.28
N CYS A 272 -18.51 8.22 0.44
CA CYS A 272 -19.69 8.97 0.00
C CYS A 272 -19.36 10.36 -0.54
N LYS A 273 -20.31 10.93 -1.28
CA LYS A 273 -20.28 12.31 -1.72
C LYS A 273 -21.33 13.10 -0.92
N GLU A 274 -20.90 13.67 0.20
CA GLU A 274 -21.81 14.38 1.13
C GLU A 274 -22.35 15.71 0.55
N SER A 275 -21.62 16.34 -0.38
CA SER A 275 -21.99 17.65 -0.93
C SER A 275 -23.33 17.67 -1.68
N ASP A 276 -23.68 16.57 -2.34
CA ASP A 276 -24.91 16.44 -3.15
C ASP A 276 -25.65 15.11 -2.94
N HIS A 277 -25.13 14.28 -2.03
CA HIS A 277 -25.65 12.96 -1.72
C HIS A 277 -25.77 12.04 -2.94
N SER A 278 -24.88 12.21 -3.95
CA SER A 278 -25.02 11.47 -5.21
C SER A 278 -24.51 10.04 -5.16
N TYR A 279 -23.69 9.71 -4.16
CA TYR A 279 -23.03 8.40 -4.09
C TYR A 279 -22.78 7.94 -2.66
N TYR A 280 -22.99 6.63 -2.41
CA TYR A 280 -22.62 5.93 -1.19
C TYR A 280 -22.13 4.53 -1.53
N LEU A 281 -21.03 4.12 -0.90
CA LEU A 281 -20.47 2.77 -0.99
C LEU A 281 -20.10 2.28 0.41
N TYR A 282 -20.92 1.40 0.96
CA TYR A 282 -20.75 0.77 2.28
C TYR A 282 -20.08 -0.58 2.10
N TYR A 283 -19.12 -0.93 2.96
CA TYR A 283 -18.50 -2.25 2.99
C TYR A 283 -18.67 -2.91 4.34
N PHE A 284 -19.09 -4.17 4.38
CA PHE A 284 -19.47 -4.86 5.62
C PHE A 284 -18.38 -5.78 6.17
N GLY A 285 -17.30 -6.05 5.44
CA GLY A 285 -16.18 -6.86 5.92
C GLY A 285 -16.62 -8.22 6.48
N PHE A 286 -16.35 -8.42 7.76
CA PHE A 286 -16.75 -9.64 8.48
C PHE A 286 -18.22 -9.70 8.86
N PHE A 287 -18.96 -8.59 8.80
CA PHE A 287 -20.35 -8.54 9.22
C PHE A 287 -21.26 -9.29 8.23
N ARG A 288 -22.28 -9.95 8.77
CA ARG A 288 -23.24 -10.78 8.03
C ARG A 288 -24.67 -10.35 8.32
N PRO A 289 -25.05 -9.09 8.09
CA PRO A 289 -26.41 -8.65 8.41
C PRO A 289 -27.43 -9.36 7.51
N ALA A 290 -28.59 -9.74 8.09
CA ALA A 290 -29.74 -10.22 7.33
C ALA A 290 -30.45 -9.08 6.58
N PHE A 291 -30.28 -7.86 7.05
CA PHE A 291 -30.77 -6.63 6.39
C PHE A 291 -30.05 -5.40 6.92
N ARG A 292 -30.16 -4.30 6.14
CA ARG A 292 -29.78 -2.95 6.60
C ARG A 292 -30.95 -2.00 6.35
N THR A 293 -31.11 -1.01 7.24
CA THR A 293 -32.07 0.07 7.10
C THR A 293 -31.34 1.39 6.90
N TYR A 294 -31.86 2.22 6.01
CA TYR A 294 -31.31 3.56 5.77
C TYR A 294 -32.44 4.58 5.68
N GLU A 295 -32.21 5.75 6.23
CA GLU A 295 -32.99 6.95 5.95
C GLU A 295 -32.27 7.72 4.86
N LEU A 296 -32.79 7.64 3.64
CA LEU A 296 -32.20 8.30 2.48
C LEU A 296 -32.47 9.81 2.50
N PRO A 297 -31.53 10.65 2.03
CA PRO A 297 -31.70 12.10 2.03
C PRO A 297 -33.00 12.54 1.34
N LYS A 298 -33.69 13.50 1.96
CA LYS A 298 -35.00 14.02 1.48
C LYS A 298 -34.84 14.57 0.05
N GLY A 299 -35.77 14.17 -0.83
CA GLY A 299 -35.78 14.62 -2.22
C GLY A 299 -34.77 13.90 -3.12
N CYS A 300 -34.04 12.90 -2.60
CA CYS A 300 -33.14 12.06 -3.37
C CYS A 300 -33.78 10.69 -3.63
N ALA A 301 -33.47 10.13 -4.79
CA ALA A 301 -33.84 8.79 -5.20
C ALA A 301 -32.62 8.05 -5.75
N TYR A 302 -32.56 6.74 -5.51
CA TYR A 302 -31.35 5.96 -5.75
C TYR A 302 -31.64 4.65 -6.47
N GLU A 303 -30.71 4.28 -7.35
CA GLU A 303 -30.47 2.91 -7.74
C GLU A 303 -29.54 2.28 -6.70
N ILE A 304 -29.84 1.04 -6.28
CA ILE A 304 -29.10 0.33 -5.25
C ILE A 304 -28.58 -1.00 -5.80
N GLU A 305 -27.33 -1.29 -5.49
CA GLU A 305 -26.65 -2.52 -5.86
C GLU A 305 -26.09 -3.20 -4.62
N LEU A 306 -26.28 -4.53 -4.56
CA LEU A 306 -25.53 -5.41 -3.67
C LEU A 306 -24.31 -5.94 -4.40
N ILE A 307 -23.15 -5.84 -3.77
CA ILE A 307 -21.88 -6.29 -4.33
C ILE A 307 -21.35 -7.42 -3.45
N ASP A 308 -21.16 -8.58 -4.03
CA ASP A 308 -20.39 -9.65 -3.43
C ASP A 308 -18.93 -9.47 -3.82
N THR A 309 -18.11 -9.06 -2.87
CA THR A 309 -16.72 -8.66 -3.15
C THR A 309 -15.81 -9.87 -3.35
N TRP A 310 -16.19 -11.03 -2.82
CA TRP A 310 -15.45 -12.27 -3.01
C TRP A 310 -15.82 -12.98 -4.32
N ASP A 311 -17.12 -13.13 -4.59
CA ASP A 311 -17.60 -13.77 -5.82
C ASP A 311 -17.60 -12.79 -7.03
N MET A 312 -17.19 -11.54 -6.82
CA MET A 312 -17.11 -10.48 -7.85
C MET A 312 -18.44 -10.26 -8.60
N ALA A 313 -19.53 -10.31 -7.86
CA ALA A 313 -20.87 -10.23 -8.41
C ALA A 313 -21.58 -8.93 -7.99
N ILE A 314 -22.30 -8.31 -8.94
CA ILE A 314 -23.11 -7.11 -8.69
C ILE A 314 -24.56 -7.47 -8.99
N GLN A 315 -25.42 -7.30 -7.99
CA GLN A 315 -26.86 -7.47 -8.11
C GLN A 315 -27.56 -6.12 -7.94
N LYS A 316 -28.18 -5.62 -9.00
CA LYS A 316 -29.03 -4.43 -8.94
C LYS A 316 -30.37 -4.78 -8.28
N LEU A 317 -30.76 -4.04 -7.25
CA LEU A 317 -32.08 -4.17 -6.65
C LEU A 317 -33.16 -3.58 -7.59
N PRO A 318 -34.34 -4.23 -7.68
CA PRO A 318 -35.39 -3.73 -8.57
C PRO A 318 -35.99 -2.42 -8.04
N GLY A 319 -36.29 -1.51 -8.97
CA GLY A 319 -36.97 -0.23 -8.68
C GLY A 319 -36.03 0.90 -8.27
N ILE A 320 -36.65 2.00 -7.89
CA ILE A 320 -36.02 3.24 -7.44
C ILE A 320 -36.37 3.42 -5.96
N HIS A 321 -35.38 3.76 -5.16
CA HIS A 321 -35.49 3.78 -3.71
C HIS A 321 -35.38 5.22 -3.16
N SER A 322 -36.26 5.58 -2.23
CA SER A 322 -36.26 6.90 -1.54
C SER A 322 -36.86 6.78 -0.14
N GLY A 323 -36.58 7.75 0.72
CA GLY A 323 -37.08 7.77 2.10
C GLY A 323 -36.51 6.66 2.97
N ASN A 324 -37.32 6.07 3.83
CA ASN A 324 -36.88 4.98 4.71
C ASN A 324 -36.95 3.65 3.96
N ILE A 325 -35.83 2.99 3.85
CA ILE A 325 -35.71 1.73 3.12
C ILE A 325 -35.14 0.62 4.01
N LYS A 326 -35.54 -0.62 3.69
CA LYS A 326 -34.94 -1.83 4.24
C LYS A 326 -34.42 -2.69 3.11
N ILE A 327 -33.12 -2.94 3.11
CA ILE A 327 -32.42 -3.75 2.13
C ILE A 327 -32.16 -5.13 2.75
N GLY A 328 -32.68 -6.20 2.15
CA GLY A 328 -32.35 -7.57 2.52
C GLY A 328 -30.92 -7.90 2.12
N MET A 329 -30.18 -8.54 3.01
CA MET A 329 -28.80 -8.96 2.80
C MET A 329 -28.70 -10.50 2.82
N PRO A 330 -27.71 -11.10 2.12
CA PRO A 330 -27.63 -12.56 2.00
C PRO A 330 -27.03 -13.28 3.22
N GLU A 331 -26.91 -12.60 4.36
CA GLU A 331 -26.26 -13.13 5.58
C GLU A 331 -24.86 -13.71 5.35
N LYS A 332 -24.13 -13.10 4.40
CA LYS A 332 -22.80 -13.50 3.94
C LYS A 332 -21.79 -12.42 4.30
N GLN A 333 -20.54 -12.79 4.58
CA GLN A 333 -19.41 -11.89 4.74
C GLN A 333 -18.99 -11.26 3.39
N TYR A 334 -18.19 -10.22 3.46
CA TYR A 334 -17.56 -9.56 2.31
C TYR A 334 -18.57 -8.94 1.33
N MET A 335 -19.68 -8.43 1.85
CA MET A 335 -20.70 -7.73 1.07
C MET A 335 -20.48 -6.23 1.08
N ALA A 336 -20.89 -5.56 0.01
CA ALA A 336 -20.98 -4.10 -0.06
C ALA A 336 -22.36 -3.67 -0.58
N ILE A 337 -22.77 -2.44 -0.24
CA ILE A 337 -23.95 -1.77 -0.81
C ILE A 337 -23.47 -0.51 -1.51
N ARG A 338 -23.82 -0.39 -2.79
CA ARG A 338 -23.59 0.82 -3.58
C ARG A 338 -24.91 1.50 -3.91
N MET A 339 -25.00 2.80 -3.64
CA MET A 339 -26.18 3.62 -3.95
C MET A 339 -25.76 4.75 -4.88
N LYS A 340 -26.42 4.86 -6.03
CA LYS A 340 -26.21 5.90 -7.03
C LYS A 340 -27.50 6.72 -7.18
N LYS A 341 -27.41 8.03 -6.94
CA LYS A 341 -28.53 8.96 -7.11
C LYS A 341 -28.87 9.07 -8.60
N ILE A 342 -30.17 9.13 -8.90
CA ILE A 342 -30.74 9.31 -10.25
C ILE A 342 -31.25 10.73 -10.45
#